data_ecac744486af04b925b646cc029a8ab5
#
_entry.id   ecac744486af04b925b646cc029a8ab5
#
_cell.length_a   1.000
_cell.length_b   1.000
_cell.length_c   1.000
_cell.angle_alpha   90.00
_cell.angle_beta   90.00
_cell.angle_gamma   90.00
#
_symmetry.space_group_name_H-M   'P 1'
#
loop_
_entity.id
_entity.type
_entity.pdbx_description
1 polymer ?
#
loop_
_entity_poly.entity_id
_entity_poly.type
_entity_poly.pdbx_seq_one_letter_code
_entity_poly.pdbx_strand_id
1 'polypeptide(L)'
;TLVDNEYFTDRVTEQQHVSSMLDSPNHIVLISPRRFGKSSLVKRVVRQSGRPFISLNMQQVTCVEDLAAMILKGVFKLHPWEKLKHLLANFRVIPTISTTPLGDNVEIGFQPTSNVSALLEDALSLVERVSDPSNRIVVIFDEFQEIIEVEKGIDRKLRAILQEQQNVNYIFLGSEESMMTDIFERKKSPFYH
;
A
#
# COMPACT_ATOMS: atom_id res chain seq x y z
N THR A 1 -18.67 -3.07 -3.56
CA THR A 1 -19.32 -1.96 -2.81
C THR A 1 -18.82 -2.02 -1.38
N LEU A 2 -18.24 -0.94 -0.89
CA LEU A 2 -17.89 -0.80 0.53
C LEU A 2 -19.19 -0.75 1.33
N VAL A 3 -19.32 -1.62 2.33
CA VAL A 3 -20.49 -1.64 3.22
C VAL A 3 -20.30 -0.52 4.24
N ASP A 4 -21.23 0.42 4.27
CA ASP A 4 -21.26 1.53 5.22
C ASP A 4 -21.71 1.08 6.63
N ASN A 5 -21.61 1.98 7.60
CA ASN A 5 -21.82 1.70 9.03
C ASN A 5 -23.14 0.98 9.35
N GLU A 6 -24.22 1.26 8.64
CA GLU A 6 -25.55 0.70 8.89
C GLU A 6 -25.70 -0.77 8.48
N TYR A 7 -24.83 -1.26 7.58
CA TYR A 7 -24.90 -2.63 7.05
C TYR A 7 -23.75 -3.52 7.52
N PHE A 8 -22.91 -3.02 8.44
CA PHE A 8 -21.76 -3.77 8.93
C PHE A 8 -22.17 -4.61 10.13
N THR A 9 -22.55 -5.86 9.88
CA THR A 9 -22.89 -6.81 10.95
C THR A 9 -21.61 -7.32 11.63
N ASP A 10 -21.54 -7.03 12.87
CA ASP A 10 -20.87 -7.65 14.01
C ASP A 10 -19.60 -8.51 13.74
N ARG A 11 -18.48 -7.83 13.57
CA ARG A 11 -17.13 -8.44 13.60
C ARG A 11 -16.24 -7.69 14.59
N VAL A 12 -16.78 -7.47 15.78
CA VAL A 12 -16.14 -6.64 16.83
C VAL A 12 -14.79 -7.24 17.22
N THR A 13 -14.72 -8.54 17.36
CA THR A 13 -13.49 -9.25 17.76
C THR A 13 -12.39 -9.05 16.71
N GLU A 14 -12.72 -9.23 15.44
CA GLU A 14 -11.73 -9.03 14.36
C GLU A 14 -11.33 -7.56 14.22
N GLN A 15 -12.27 -6.62 14.41
CA GLN A 15 -11.95 -5.19 14.42
C GLN A 15 -10.98 -4.85 15.55
N GLN A 16 -11.23 -5.35 16.78
CA GLN A 16 -10.34 -5.16 17.92
C GLN A 16 -8.96 -5.77 17.67
N HIS A 17 -8.90 -6.95 17.07
CA HIS A 17 -7.65 -7.61 16.73
C HIS A 17 -6.83 -6.79 15.72
N VAL A 18 -7.42 -6.36 14.61
CA VAL A 18 -6.75 -5.50 13.64
C VAL A 18 -6.33 -4.18 14.27
N SER A 19 -7.18 -3.59 15.13
CA SER A 19 -6.85 -2.33 15.83
C SER A 19 -5.61 -2.49 16.72
N SER A 20 -5.54 -3.55 17.53
CA SER A 20 -4.39 -3.80 18.40
C SER A 20 -3.10 -4.05 17.61
N MET A 21 -3.20 -4.67 16.42
CA MET A 21 -2.04 -4.89 15.56
C MET A 21 -1.53 -3.59 14.92
N LEU A 22 -2.40 -2.59 14.69
CA LEU A 22 -1.98 -1.28 14.16
C LEU A 22 -1.06 -0.51 15.12
N ASP A 23 -1.16 -0.76 16.42
CA ASP A 23 -0.29 -0.11 17.42
C ASP A 23 1.13 -0.72 17.42
N SER A 24 1.28 -1.92 16.87
CA SER A 24 2.56 -2.60 16.70
C SER A 24 3.35 -2.00 15.51
N PRO A 25 4.69 -2.03 15.54
CA PRO A 25 5.51 -1.71 14.38
C PRO A 25 5.46 -2.79 13.30
N ASN A 26 4.84 -3.94 13.56
CA ASN A 26 4.81 -5.07 12.66
C ASN A 26 3.84 -4.85 11.49
N HIS A 27 4.11 -5.53 10.39
CA HIS A 27 3.20 -5.60 9.26
C HIS A 27 2.07 -6.60 9.53
N ILE A 28 0.91 -6.37 8.96
CA ILE A 28 -0.27 -7.21 9.14
C ILE A 28 -0.52 -7.98 7.84
N VAL A 29 -0.64 -9.31 7.95
CA VAL A 29 -1.10 -10.17 6.85
C VAL A 29 -2.46 -10.73 7.22
N LEU A 30 -3.45 -10.53 6.35
CA LEU A 30 -4.81 -11.00 6.56
C LEU A 30 -5.27 -11.79 5.33
N ILE A 31 -5.51 -13.08 5.55
CA ILE A 31 -5.96 -14.01 4.52
C ILE A 31 -7.42 -14.37 4.82
N SER A 32 -8.28 -14.21 3.83
CA SER A 32 -9.70 -14.54 3.97
C SER A 32 -10.31 -14.72 2.58
N PRO A 33 -11.23 -15.68 2.38
CA PRO A 33 -11.85 -15.92 1.09
C PRO A 33 -12.45 -14.65 0.47
N ARG A 34 -12.62 -14.67 -0.86
CA ARG A 34 -13.28 -13.56 -1.58
C ARG A 34 -14.67 -13.29 -1.02
N ARG A 35 -15.09 -12.03 -1.01
CA ARG A 35 -16.41 -11.55 -0.56
C ARG A 35 -16.67 -11.67 0.95
N PHE A 36 -15.69 -12.01 1.76
CA PHE A 36 -15.82 -12.02 3.23
C PHE A 36 -15.63 -10.63 3.88
N GLY A 37 -15.61 -9.56 3.10
CA GLY A 37 -15.58 -8.19 3.63
C GLY A 37 -14.26 -7.76 4.27
N LYS A 38 -13.13 -8.46 4.01
CA LYS A 38 -11.81 -8.14 4.59
C LYS A 38 -11.38 -6.69 4.36
N SER A 39 -11.50 -6.22 3.10
CA SER A 39 -11.10 -4.85 2.73
C SER A 39 -11.96 -3.80 3.41
N SER A 40 -13.27 -4.05 3.54
CA SER A 40 -14.20 -3.17 4.26
C SER A 40 -13.88 -3.11 5.75
N LEU A 41 -13.61 -4.28 6.36
CA LEU A 41 -13.21 -4.39 7.76
C LEU A 41 -11.97 -3.55 8.05
N VAL A 42 -10.89 -3.79 7.31
CA VAL A 42 -9.60 -3.12 7.53
C VAL A 42 -9.72 -1.63 7.30
N LYS A 43 -10.34 -1.19 6.19
CA LYS A 43 -10.54 0.23 5.90
C LYS A 43 -11.38 0.93 6.98
N ARG A 44 -12.38 0.26 7.55
CA ARG A 44 -13.16 0.78 8.67
C ARG A 44 -12.30 0.97 9.91
N VAL A 45 -11.55 -0.05 10.33
CA VAL A 45 -10.68 0.02 11.50
C VAL A 45 -9.63 1.13 11.35
N VAL A 46 -8.98 1.22 10.20
CA VAL A 46 -7.99 2.26 9.94
C VAL A 46 -8.61 3.67 9.95
N ARG A 47 -9.82 3.85 9.40
CA ARG A 47 -10.55 5.12 9.51
C ARG A 47 -10.88 5.47 10.96
N GLN A 48 -11.35 4.50 11.74
CA GLN A 48 -11.68 4.71 13.16
C GLN A 48 -10.46 5.07 14.01
N SER A 49 -9.28 4.58 13.66
CA SER A 49 -8.03 4.94 14.32
C SER A 49 -7.57 6.38 14.03
N GLY A 50 -8.19 7.08 13.08
CA GLY A 50 -7.79 8.43 12.66
C GLY A 50 -6.47 8.50 11.90
N ARG A 51 -5.88 7.35 11.55
CA ARG A 51 -4.58 7.31 10.85
C ARG A 51 -4.75 7.59 9.36
N PRO A 52 -3.82 8.34 8.76
CA PRO A 52 -3.79 8.51 7.31
C PRO A 52 -3.51 7.15 6.65
N PHE A 53 -4.17 6.88 5.51
CA PHE A 53 -3.93 5.61 4.82
C PHE A 53 -3.99 5.72 3.30
N ILE A 54 -3.24 4.84 2.65
CA ILE A 54 -3.22 4.61 1.21
C ILE A 54 -3.75 3.19 0.96
N SER A 55 -4.73 3.04 0.07
CA SER A 55 -5.26 1.72 -0.29
C SER A 55 -5.02 1.45 -1.76
N LEU A 56 -4.30 0.38 -2.04
CA LEU A 56 -3.90 -0.07 -3.36
C LEU A 56 -4.64 -1.38 -3.69
N ASN A 57 -5.33 -1.43 -4.83
CA ASN A 57 -5.91 -2.67 -5.35
C ASN A 57 -4.93 -3.28 -6.35
N MET A 58 -4.29 -4.38 -5.98
CA MET A 58 -3.27 -5.03 -6.81
C MET A 58 -3.82 -5.62 -8.10
N GLN A 59 -5.12 -5.90 -8.19
CA GLN A 59 -5.76 -6.32 -9.45
C GLN A 59 -5.73 -5.23 -10.55
N GLN A 60 -5.47 -3.98 -10.19
CA GLN A 60 -5.37 -2.86 -11.13
C GLN A 60 -3.92 -2.56 -11.55
N VAL A 61 -2.97 -3.29 -11.03
CA VAL A 61 -1.53 -3.10 -11.28
C VAL A 61 -1.08 -4.07 -12.35
N THR A 62 -0.60 -3.56 -13.47
CA THR A 62 -0.12 -4.39 -14.59
C THR A 62 1.40 -4.35 -14.73
N CYS A 63 2.05 -3.32 -14.20
CA CYS A 63 3.50 -3.15 -14.21
C CYS A 63 3.95 -2.37 -12.96
N VAL A 64 5.25 -2.27 -12.77
CA VAL A 64 5.82 -1.57 -11.60
C VAL A 64 5.55 -0.07 -11.63
N GLU A 65 5.48 0.52 -12.81
CA GLU A 65 5.13 1.92 -13.02
C GLU A 65 3.71 2.22 -12.53
N ASP A 66 2.75 1.33 -12.80
CA ASP A 66 1.38 1.45 -12.29
C ASP A 66 1.37 1.44 -10.76
N LEU A 67 2.12 0.52 -10.16
CA LEU A 67 2.22 0.42 -8.70
C LEU A 67 2.81 1.70 -8.10
N ALA A 68 3.92 2.19 -8.64
CA ALA A 68 4.55 3.43 -8.21
C ALA A 68 3.61 4.63 -8.37
N ALA A 69 2.91 4.73 -9.50
CA ALA A 69 1.94 5.79 -9.75
C ALA A 69 0.76 5.76 -8.75
N MET A 70 0.26 4.56 -8.42
CA MET A 70 -0.82 4.41 -7.43
C MET A 70 -0.37 4.81 -6.02
N ILE A 71 0.86 4.46 -5.63
CA ILE A 71 1.45 4.87 -4.34
C ILE A 71 1.54 6.40 -4.30
N LEU A 72 2.11 7.03 -5.33
CA LEU A 72 2.24 8.48 -5.41
C LEU A 72 0.89 9.18 -5.39
N LYS A 73 -0.11 8.69 -6.13
CA LYS A 73 -1.50 9.21 -6.07
C LYS A 73 -2.07 9.16 -4.65
N GLY A 74 -1.76 8.10 -3.90
CA GLY A 74 -2.13 7.98 -2.50
C GLY A 74 -1.47 9.07 -1.63
N VAL A 75 -0.18 9.30 -1.82
CA VAL A 75 0.57 10.35 -1.09
C VAL A 75 0.02 11.74 -1.41
N PHE A 76 -0.27 12.03 -2.70
CA PHE A 76 -0.84 13.32 -3.09
C PHE A 76 -2.22 13.60 -2.50
N LYS A 77 -3.00 12.57 -2.19
CA LYS A 77 -4.28 12.72 -1.48
C LYS A 77 -4.11 13.06 0.00
N LEU A 78 -2.99 12.67 0.60
CA LEU A 78 -2.73 12.89 2.02
C LEU A 78 -1.99 14.20 2.28
N HIS A 79 -1.20 14.67 1.33
CA HIS A 79 -0.31 15.83 1.52
C HIS A 79 -0.43 16.85 0.39
N PRO A 80 -0.42 18.16 0.71
CA PRO A 80 -0.40 19.22 -0.29
C PRO A 80 0.83 19.16 -1.19
N TRP A 81 0.66 19.48 -2.46
CA TRP A 81 1.73 19.53 -3.47
C TRP A 81 2.97 20.29 -3.00
N GLU A 82 2.78 21.43 -2.33
CA GLU A 82 3.86 22.29 -1.86
C GLU A 82 4.85 21.57 -0.93
N LYS A 83 4.38 20.60 -0.16
CA LYS A 83 5.23 19.77 0.71
C LYS A 83 5.98 18.69 -0.07
N LEU A 84 5.43 18.24 -1.18
CA LEU A 84 5.94 17.09 -1.93
C LEU A 84 6.96 17.48 -3.01
N LYS A 85 6.84 18.66 -3.60
CA LYS A 85 7.66 19.09 -4.74
C LYS A 85 9.18 18.98 -4.51
N HIS A 86 9.64 19.33 -3.31
CA HIS A 86 11.06 19.25 -2.96
C HIS A 86 11.55 17.81 -2.78
N LEU A 87 10.68 16.92 -2.31
CA LEU A 87 11.00 15.50 -2.13
C LEU A 87 11.04 14.78 -3.47
N LEU A 88 10.14 15.13 -4.39
CA LEU A 88 10.08 14.57 -5.74
C LEU A 88 11.28 14.98 -6.60
N ALA A 89 11.86 16.15 -6.35
CA ALA A 89 13.09 16.58 -7.05
C ALA A 89 14.29 15.65 -6.83
N ASN A 90 14.25 14.83 -5.76
CA ASN A 90 15.28 13.86 -5.44
C ASN A 90 15.01 12.45 -6.04
N PHE A 91 13.93 12.29 -6.80
CA PHE A 91 13.64 11.02 -7.45
C PHE A 91 14.64 10.73 -8.57
N ARG A 92 15.10 9.50 -8.64
CA ARG A 92 15.99 9.02 -9.71
C ARG A 92 15.28 8.98 -11.07
N VAL A 93 13.97 8.74 -11.03
CA VAL A 93 13.07 8.82 -12.19
C VAL A 93 11.96 9.81 -11.86
N ILE A 94 12.04 10.99 -12.44
CA ILE A 94 11.11 12.08 -12.16
C ILE A 94 9.74 11.75 -12.74
N PRO A 95 8.66 11.72 -11.93
CA PRO A 95 7.32 11.50 -12.43
C PRO A 95 6.81 12.71 -13.23
N THR A 96 6.08 12.44 -14.29
CA THR A 96 5.27 13.46 -14.97
C THR A 96 3.92 13.55 -14.24
N ILE A 97 3.59 14.73 -13.76
CA ILE A 97 2.37 14.97 -12.99
C ILE A 97 1.51 15.94 -13.79
N SER A 98 0.31 15.49 -14.15
CA SER A 98 -0.72 16.31 -14.77
C SER A 98 -1.96 16.36 -13.89
N THR A 99 -2.56 17.54 -13.82
CA THR A 99 -3.82 17.75 -13.11
C THR A 99 -4.92 18.02 -14.14
N THR A 100 -6.10 17.47 -13.94
CA THR A 100 -7.25 17.84 -14.74
C THR A 100 -7.62 19.30 -14.50
N PRO A 101 -8.23 20.01 -15.49
CA PRO A 101 -8.61 21.41 -15.34
C PRO A 101 -9.55 21.71 -14.15
N LEU A 102 -10.25 20.69 -13.67
CA LEU A 102 -11.13 20.76 -12.50
C LEU A 102 -10.43 20.45 -11.16
N GLY A 103 -9.13 20.11 -11.18
CA GLY A 103 -8.32 19.91 -9.98
C GLY A 103 -8.57 18.61 -9.20
N ASP A 104 -9.57 17.82 -9.57
CA ASP A 104 -10.03 16.68 -8.79
C ASP A 104 -9.23 15.37 -9.02
N ASN A 105 -8.48 15.29 -10.12
CA ASN A 105 -7.70 14.10 -10.45
C ASN A 105 -6.26 14.46 -10.80
N VAL A 106 -5.33 13.77 -10.12
CA VAL A 106 -3.91 13.79 -10.42
C VAL A 106 -3.60 12.55 -11.26
N GLU A 107 -3.07 12.78 -12.46
CA GLU A 107 -2.50 11.72 -13.29
C GLU A 107 -0.99 11.72 -13.13
N ILE A 108 -0.45 10.53 -12.86
CA ILE A 108 0.98 10.33 -12.69
C ILE A 108 1.44 9.36 -13.76
N GLY A 109 2.40 9.79 -14.54
CA GLY A 109 3.08 8.97 -15.52
C GLY A 109 4.59 9.01 -15.32
N PHE A 110 5.27 8.13 -16.00
CA PHE A 110 6.72 8.09 -16.03
C PHE A 110 7.19 8.03 -17.48
N GLN A 111 8.35 8.64 -17.74
CA GLN A 111 9.00 8.40 -19.01
C GLN A 111 9.55 6.96 -19.04
N PRO A 112 9.60 6.31 -20.20
CA PRO A 112 10.19 4.99 -20.34
C PRO A 112 11.58 4.96 -19.71
N THR A 113 11.78 4.04 -18.77
CA THR A 113 13.05 3.90 -18.05
C THR A 113 13.44 2.44 -17.92
N SER A 114 14.71 2.14 -17.98
CA SER A 114 15.25 0.82 -17.64
C SER A 114 15.40 0.62 -16.13
N ASN A 115 15.24 1.67 -15.33
CA ASN A 115 15.43 1.62 -13.88
C ASN A 115 14.11 1.56 -13.12
N VAL A 116 13.32 0.56 -13.45
CA VAL A 116 11.98 0.34 -12.86
C VAL A 116 12.04 0.10 -11.35
N SER A 117 13.13 -0.53 -10.89
CA SER A 117 13.32 -0.76 -9.44
C SER A 117 13.46 0.54 -8.66
N ALA A 118 14.07 1.57 -9.24
CA ALA A 118 14.21 2.88 -8.61
C ALA A 118 12.86 3.57 -8.44
N LEU A 119 11.91 3.38 -9.37
CA LEU A 119 10.57 3.95 -9.26
C LEU A 119 9.84 3.47 -8.00
N LEU A 120 9.83 2.16 -7.78
CA LEU A 120 9.15 1.58 -6.63
C LEU A 120 9.81 2.01 -5.31
N GLU A 121 11.15 1.98 -5.29
CA GLU A 121 11.92 2.41 -4.12
C GLU A 121 11.69 3.90 -3.80
N ASP A 122 11.73 4.78 -4.79
CA ASP A 122 11.52 6.21 -4.63
C ASP A 122 10.09 6.50 -4.15
N ALA A 123 9.07 5.82 -4.71
CA ALA A 123 7.68 5.99 -4.32
C ALA A 123 7.43 5.53 -2.87
N LEU A 124 7.95 4.38 -2.46
CA LEU A 124 7.82 3.87 -1.09
C LEU A 124 8.66 4.69 -0.10
N SER A 125 9.85 5.13 -0.49
CA SER A 125 10.67 6.03 0.34
C SER A 125 9.99 7.38 0.57
N LEU A 126 9.20 7.86 -0.39
CA LEU A 126 8.41 9.07 -0.18
C LEU A 126 7.35 8.86 0.90
N VAL A 127 6.64 7.71 0.90
CA VAL A 127 5.68 7.38 1.96
C VAL A 127 6.34 7.42 3.34
N GLU A 128 7.51 6.80 3.48
CA GLU A 128 8.30 6.81 4.73
C GLU A 128 8.67 8.23 5.18
N ARG A 129 9.13 9.06 4.25
CA ARG A 129 9.57 10.44 4.55
C ARG A 129 8.45 11.38 4.95
N VAL A 130 7.24 11.17 4.42
CA VAL A 130 6.09 12.03 4.74
C VAL A 130 5.25 11.49 5.90
N SER A 131 5.53 10.28 6.36
CA SER A 131 4.83 9.65 7.47
C SER A 131 5.32 10.23 8.80
N ASP A 132 4.37 10.57 9.67
CA ASP A 132 4.66 11.02 11.02
C ASP A 132 4.86 9.79 11.93
N PRO A 133 6.00 9.67 12.64
CA PRO A 133 6.23 8.56 13.58
C PRO A 133 5.15 8.41 14.66
N SER A 134 4.52 9.53 15.06
CA SER A 134 3.45 9.56 16.07
C SER A 134 2.08 9.19 15.48
N ASN A 135 1.91 9.32 14.16
CA ASN A 135 0.67 9.01 13.44
C ASN A 135 0.99 8.41 12.07
N ARG A 136 1.57 7.21 12.09
CA ARG A 136 2.12 6.55 10.90
C ARG A 136 1.09 6.33 9.81
N ILE A 137 1.49 6.53 8.57
CA ILE A 137 0.68 6.17 7.40
C ILE A 137 0.49 4.65 7.37
N VAL A 138 -0.73 4.22 7.07
CA VAL A 138 -1.06 2.82 6.82
C VAL A 138 -1.17 2.60 5.31
N VAL A 139 -0.38 1.69 4.77
CA VAL A 139 -0.49 1.28 3.36
C VAL A 139 -1.16 -0.09 3.28
N ILE A 140 -2.30 -0.16 2.62
CA ILE A 140 -3.10 -1.37 2.45
C ILE A 140 -2.92 -1.87 1.02
N PHE A 141 -2.33 -3.06 0.88
CA PHE A 141 -2.28 -3.80 -0.37
C PHE A 141 -3.44 -4.80 -0.41
N ASP A 142 -4.45 -4.53 -1.22
CA ASP A 142 -5.62 -5.39 -1.39
C ASP A 142 -5.40 -6.34 -2.56
N GLU A 143 -5.75 -7.62 -2.39
CA GLU A 143 -5.48 -8.73 -3.31
C GLU A 143 -3.96 -8.87 -3.61
N PHE A 144 -3.16 -8.89 -2.54
CA PHE A 144 -1.69 -8.83 -2.62
C PHE A 144 -1.06 -10.01 -3.37
N GLN A 145 -1.71 -11.15 -3.46
CA GLN A 145 -1.22 -12.28 -4.26
C GLN A 145 -0.96 -11.94 -5.74
N GLU A 146 -1.65 -10.92 -6.27
CA GLU A 146 -1.44 -10.47 -7.66
C GLU A 146 -0.07 -9.84 -7.90
N ILE A 147 0.69 -9.53 -6.84
CA ILE A 147 2.03 -8.93 -6.94
C ILE A 147 3.00 -9.78 -7.78
N ILE A 148 2.85 -11.09 -7.74
CA ILE A 148 3.75 -12.01 -8.45
C ILE A 148 3.61 -11.93 -9.98
N GLU A 149 2.45 -11.45 -10.47
CA GLU A 149 2.17 -11.29 -11.89
C GLU A 149 2.70 -9.96 -12.45
N VAL A 150 3.05 -9.00 -11.58
CA VAL A 150 3.49 -7.66 -12.00
C VAL A 150 4.88 -7.69 -12.64
N GLU A 151 5.85 -8.31 -11.97
CA GLU A 151 7.22 -8.49 -12.46
C GLU A 151 7.89 -9.64 -11.70
N LYS A 152 8.69 -10.44 -12.39
CA LYS A 152 9.45 -11.52 -11.74
C LYS A 152 10.39 -10.98 -10.66
N GLY A 153 10.20 -11.41 -9.42
CA GLY A 153 11.03 -11.06 -8.27
C GLY A 153 10.70 -9.71 -7.64
N ILE A 154 9.57 -9.09 -8.00
CA ILE A 154 9.09 -7.85 -7.39
C ILE A 154 8.81 -8.03 -5.89
N ASP A 155 8.36 -9.20 -5.48
CA ASP A 155 8.16 -9.60 -4.09
C ASP A 155 9.43 -9.42 -3.26
N ARG A 156 10.60 -9.82 -3.78
CA ARG A 156 11.92 -9.63 -3.14
C ARG A 156 12.31 -8.16 -3.05
N LYS A 157 12.09 -7.40 -4.15
CA LYS A 157 12.38 -5.99 -4.18
C LYS A 157 11.53 -5.24 -3.17
N LEU A 158 10.23 -5.52 -3.17
CA LEU A 158 9.29 -4.90 -2.25
C LEU A 158 9.70 -5.17 -0.81
N ARG A 159 9.97 -6.43 -0.43
CA ARG A 159 10.43 -6.77 0.91
C ARG A 159 11.68 -6.01 1.31
N ALA A 160 12.70 -5.98 0.46
CA ALA A 160 13.95 -5.30 0.76
C ALA A 160 13.71 -3.81 1.12
N ILE A 161 12.79 -3.16 0.39
CA ILE A 161 12.42 -1.76 0.68
C ILE A 161 11.68 -1.66 2.02
N LEU A 162 10.68 -2.53 2.23
CA LEU A 162 9.82 -2.45 3.43
C LEU A 162 10.57 -2.74 4.73
N GLN A 163 11.60 -3.59 4.69
CA GLN A 163 12.42 -3.92 5.86
C GLN A 163 13.23 -2.73 6.39
N GLU A 164 13.54 -1.75 5.55
CA GLU A 164 14.29 -0.55 5.93
C GLU A 164 13.36 0.54 6.52
N GLN A 165 12.04 0.35 6.46
CA GLN A 165 11.06 1.35 6.85
C GLN A 165 10.55 1.12 8.28
N GLN A 166 10.42 2.20 9.04
CA GLN A 166 10.00 2.17 10.44
C GLN A 166 8.76 3.02 10.73
N ASN A 167 8.46 3.98 9.85
CA ASN A 167 7.38 4.95 10.06
C ASN A 167 6.11 4.64 9.26
N VAL A 168 6.03 3.49 8.61
CA VAL A 168 4.87 3.05 7.83
C VAL A 168 4.40 1.69 8.32
N ASN A 169 3.09 1.53 8.49
CA ASN A 169 2.50 0.22 8.73
C ASN A 169 1.94 -0.34 7.42
N TYR A 170 2.29 -1.57 7.10
CA TYR A 170 1.81 -2.25 5.92
C TYR A 170 0.78 -3.32 6.27
N ILE A 171 -0.32 -3.35 5.51
CA ILE A 171 -1.37 -4.37 5.62
C ILE A 171 -1.51 -5.06 4.27
N PHE A 172 -1.29 -6.38 4.27
CA PHE A 172 -1.40 -7.22 3.10
C PHE A 172 -2.67 -8.05 3.18
N LEU A 173 -3.62 -7.81 2.28
CA LEU A 173 -4.88 -8.53 2.19
C LEU A 173 -4.84 -9.47 1.01
N GLY A 174 -5.13 -10.75 1.23
CA GLY A 174 -5.20 -11.75 0.18
C GLY A 174 -6.47 -12.59 0.27
N SER A 175 -6.93 -13.09 -0.87
CA SER A 175 -8.09 -13.98 -0.97
C SER A 175 -7.70 -15.42 -1.35
N GLU A 176 -6.49 -15.64 -1.80
CA GLU A 176 -5.97 -16.95 -2.22
C GLU A 176 -4.93 -17.43 -1.21
N GLU A 177 -5.37 -18.30 -0.29
CA GLU A 177 -4.58 -18.77 0.84
C GLU A 177 -3.25 -19.42 0.39
N SER A 178 -3.29 -20.28 -0.62
CA SER A 178 -2.10 -20.96 -1.13
C SER A 178 -1.04 -19.98 -1.66
N MET A 179 -1.45 -18.96 -2.42
CA MET A 179 -0.54 -17.96 -2.96
C MET A 179 0.02 -17.05 -1.86
N MET A 180 -0.83 -16.64 -0.91
CA MET A 180 -0.38 -15.84 0.23
C MET A 180 0.58 -16.61 1.13
N THR A 181 0.29 -17.89 1.40
CA THR A 181 1.20 -18.79 2.12
C THR A 181 2.55 -18.93 1.39
N ASP A 182 2.52 -19.03 0.06
CA ASP A 182 3.74 -19.07 -0.75
C ASP A 182 4.58 -17.81 -0.60
N ILE A 183 3.93 -16.64 -0.54
CA ILE A 183 4.60 -15.35 -0.41
C ILE A 183 5.15 -15.13 1.00
N PHE A 184 4.42 -15.51 2.05
CA PHE A 184 4.74 -15.13 3.43
C PHE A 184 5.33 -16.26 4.28
N GLU A 185 4.97 -17.51 4.06
CA GLU A 185 5.28 -18.62 4.98
C GLU A 185 6.30 -19.64 4.46
N ARG A 186 6.53 -19.77 3.15
CA ARG A 186 7.53 -20.69 2.63
C ARG A 186 8.94 -20.25 3.00
N LYS A 187 9.77 -21.19 3.52
CA LYS A 187 11.18 -20.94 3.91
C LYS A 187 12.06 -20.27 2.85
N LYS A 188 11.70 -20.37 1.57
CA LYS A 188 12.39 -19.70 0.46
C LYS A 188 11.70 -18.39 0.05
N SER A 189 10.60 -18.05 0.69
CA SER A 189 9.88 -16.82 0.40
C SER A 189 10.67 -15.61 0.90
N PRO A 190 10.67 -14.50 0.16
CA PRO A 190 11.26 -13.25 0.60
C PRO A 190 10.69 -12.73 1.92
N PHE A 191 9.40 -12.98 2.19
CA PHE A 191 8.69 -12.50 3.38
C PHE A 191 8.68 -13.49 4.56
N TYR A 192 9.35 -14.65 4.44
CA TYR A 192 9.45 -15.61 5.55
C TYR A 192 10.33 -15.05 6.68
N HIS A 193 9.84 -15.12 7.92
CA HIS A 193 10.54 -14.76 9.16
C HIS A 193 10.78 -15.96 10.03
#